data_73dd3d6a77a3f479d68b9c1a6fcd8c77
#
_entry.id   73dd3d6a77a3f479d68b9c1a6fcd8c77
#
_cell.length_a   1.000
_cell.length_b   1.000
_cell.length_c   1.000
_cell.angle_alpha   90.00
_cell.angle_beta   90.00
_cell.angle_gamma   90.00
#
_symmetry.space_group_name_H-M   'P 1'
#
loop_
_entity.id
_entity.type
_entity.pdbx_description
1 polymer ?
#
loop_
_entity_poly.entity_id
_entity_poly.type
_entity_poly.pdbx_seq_one_letter_code
_entity_poly.pdbx_strand_id
1 'polypeptide(L)'
;MEKFVERALLYDFYGELLTTRQQQVYEDVVLEDCSLSEVAEDLGIIRQGVHDMIKRCDKALSDYEEKLHLVEKFLNIRKQVQRIHELAAESHADEIAAISNVILEEL
;
A
#
# COMPACT_ATOMS: atom_id res chain seq x y z
N MET A 1 -5.83 11.07 2.26
CA MET A 1 -4.98 10.20 1.39
C MET A 1 -5.79 9.74 0.19
N GLU A 2 -5.22 9.80 -0.99
CA GLU A 2 -5.90 9.34 -2.18
C GLU A 2 -6.16 7.84 -2.11
N LYS A 3 -7.29 7.42 -2.68
CA LYS A 3 -7.72 6.02 -2.65
C LYS A 3 -6.68 5.07 -3.26
N PHE A 4 -6.05 5.46 -4.37
CA PHE A 4 -4.99 4.65 -4.99
C PHE A 4 -3.80 4.45 -4.06
N VAL A 5 -3.33 5.52 -3.42
CA VAL A 5 -2.19 5.45 -2.48
C VAL A 5 -2.53 4.58 -1.28
N GLU A 6 -3.73 4.73 -0.73
CA GLU A 6 -4.20 3.91 0.38
C GLU A 6 -4.25 2.43 0.00
N ARG A 7 -4.81 2.10 -1.17
CA ARG A 7 -4.87 0.73 -1.66
C ARG A 7 -3.48 0.14 -1.90
N ALA A 8 -2.57 0.92 -2.46
CA ALA A 8 -1.18 0.50 -2.69
C ALA A 8 -0.46 0.20 -1.38
N LEU A 9 -0.63 1.05 -0.36
CA LEU A 9 -0.04 0.83 0.96
C LEU A 9 -0.60 -0.42 1.64
N LEU A 10 -1.92 -0.59 1.61
CA LEU A 10 -2.56 -1.78 2.17
C LEU A 10 -2.04 -3.06 1.48
N TYR A 11 -1.90 -3.00 0.17
CA TYR A 11 -1.36 -4.13 -0.58
C TYR A 11 0.11 -4.40 -0.25
N ASP A 12 0.93 -3.36 -0.11
CA ASP A 12 2.34 -3.51 0.26
C ASP A 12 2.49 -4.23 1.60
N PHE A 13 1.65 -3.91 2.58
CA PHE A 13 1.72 -4.50 3.91
C PHE A 13 1.05 -5.87 4.02
N TYR A 14 -0.07 -6.06 3.36
CA TYR A 14 -0.93 -7.24 3.56
C TYR A 14 -1.16 -8.10 2.33
N GLY A 15 -0.67 -7.68 1.17
CA GLY A 15 -0.91 -8.38 -0.09
C GLY A 15 -0.50 -9.84 -0.08
N GLU A 16 0.57 -10.19 0.64
CA GLU A 16 1.04 -11.57 0.76
C GLU A 16 0.04 -12.49 1.45
N LEU A 17 -0.91 -11.93 2.18
CA LEU A 17 -1.95 -12.69 2.85
C LEU A 17 -3.12 -13.05 1.93
N LEU A 18 -3.16 -12.46 0.74
CA LEU A 18 -4.14 -12.83 -0.28
C LEU A 18 -3.68 -14.10 -1.01
N THR A 19 -4.62 -14.79 -1.65
CA THR A 19 -4.27 -15.94 -2.51
C THR A 19 -3.48 -15.46 -3.73
N THR A 20 -2.73 -16.35 -4.36
CA THR A 20 -1.95 -16.03 -5.56
C THR A 20 -2.83 -15.43 -6.66
N ARG A 21 -4.02 -15.99 -6.87
CA ARG A 21 -4.98 -15.51 -7.86
C ARG A 21 -5.49 -14.11 -7.51
N GLN A 22 -5.81 -13.88 -6.24
CA GLN A 22 -6.25 -12.56 -5.78
C GLN A 22 -5.14 -11.52 -5.96
N GLN A 23 -3.90 -11.88 -5.63
CA GLN A 23 -2.75 -11.00 -5.83
C GLN A 23 -2.62 -10.59 -7.29
N GLN A 24 -2.67 -11.55 -8.20
CA GLN A 24 -2.54 -11.30 -9.63
C GLN A 24 -3.64 -10.37 -10.14
N VAL A 25 -4.89 -10.65 -9.80
CA VAL A 25 -6.03 -9.82 -10.22
C VAL A 25 -5.94 -8.41 -9.62
N TYR A 26 -5.60 -8.30 -8.35
CA TYR A 26 -5.49 -7.02 -7.68
C TYR A 26 -4.35 -6.18 -8.26
N GLU A 27 -3.20 -6.76 -8.51
CA GLU A 27 -2.07 -6.09 -9.16
C GLU A 27 -2.46 -5.58 -10.55
N ASP A 28 -3.09 -6.42 -11.37
CA ASP A 28 -3.46 -6.06 -12.73
C ASP A 28 -4.48 -4.92 -12.76
N VAL A 29 -5.55 -5.01 -11.98
CA VAL A 29 -6.64 -4.04 -12.02
C VAL A 29 -6.31 -2.76 -11.25
N VAL A 30 -5.81 -2.90 -10.03
CA VAL A 30 -5.63 -1.76 -9.13
C VAL A 30 -4.29 -1.07 -9.33
N LEU A 31 -3.21 -1.83 -9.47
CA LEU A 31 -1.86 -1.27 -9.55
C LEU A 31 -1.42 -0.98 -10.98
N GLU A 32 -1.77 -1.84 -11.94
CA GLU A 32 -1.38 -1.71 -13.34
C GLU A 32 -2.47 -1.09 -14.23
N ASP A 33 -3.60 -0.74 -13.64
CA ASP A 33 -4.72 -0.09 -14.33
C ASP A 33 -5.27 -0.88 -15.55
N CYS A 34 -5.19 -2.20 -15.51
CA CYS A 34 -5.83 -3.04 -16.52
C CYS A 34 -7.35 -2.95 -16.38
N SER A 35 -8.07 -3.03 -17.51
CA SER A 35 -9.53 -2.98 -17.45
C SER A 35 -10.10 -4.27 -16.86
N LEU A 36 -11.27 -4.16 -16.24
CA LEU A 36 -11.99 -5.33 -15.74
C LEU A 36 -12.29 -6.32 -16.86
N SER A 37 -12.61 -5.80 -18.06
CA SER A 37 -12.94 -6.63 -19.24
C SER A 37 -11.74 -7.42 -19.73
N GLU A 38 -10.55 -6.81 -19.76
CA GLU A 38 -9.32 -7.49 -20.15
C GLU A 38 -8.99 -8.64 -19.20
N VAL A 39 -9.06 -8.39 -17.90
CA VAL A 39 -8.78 -9.41 -16.88
C VAL A 39 -9.84 -10.51 -16.91
N ALA A 40 -11.10 -10.16 -17.10
CA ALA A 40 -12.18 -11.13 -17.20
C ALA A 40 -11.98 -12.06 -18.40
N GLU A 41 -11.59 -11.52 -19.54
CA GLU A 41 -11.27 -12.30 -20.73
C GLU A 41 -10.12 -13.27 -20.50
N ASP A 42 -9.03 -12.80 -19.89
CA ASP A 42 -7.87 -13.61 -19.58
C ASP A 42 -8.19 -14.77 -18.63
N LEU A 43 -9.08 -14.53 -17.67
CA LEU A 43 -9.48 -15.54 -16.68
C LEU A 43 -10.63 -16.44 -17.14
N GLY A 44 -11.28 -16.10 -18.24
CA GLY A 44 -12.45 -16.83 -18.73
C GLY A 44 -13.68 -16.69 -17.82
N ILE A 45 -13.83 -15.54 -17.17
CA ILE A 45 -14.98 -15.22 -16.31
C ILE A 45 -15.66 -13.93 -16.77
N ILE A 46 -16.81 -13.63 -16.19
CA ILE A 46 -17.52 -12.39 -16.52
C ILE A 46 -16.88 -11.19 -15.79
N ARG A 47 -17.07 -10.00 -16.36
CA ARG A 47 -16.54 -8.75 -15.81
C ARG A 47 -16.97 -8.52 -14.36
N GLN A 48 -18.25 -8.80 -14.05
CA GLN A 48 -18.76 -8.67 -12.69
C GLN A 48 -18.01 -9.56 -11.69
N GLY A 49 -17.57 -10.74 -12.12
CA GLY A 49 -16.75 -11.63 -11.28
C GLY A 49 -15.42 -11.02 -10.89
N VAL A 50 -14.76 -10.32 -11.82
CA VAL A 50 -13.52 -9.60 -11.53
C VAL A 50 -13.78 -8.46 -10.54
N HIS A 51 -14.82 -7.68 -10.77
CA HIS A 51 -15.21 -6.59 -9.88
C HIS A 51 -15.47 -7.08 -8.45
N ASP A 52 -16.21 -8.19 -8.31
CA ASP A 52 -16.50 -8.77 -7.00
C ASP A 52 -15.24 -9.28 -6.31
N MET A 53 -14.31 -9.83 -7.07
CA MET A 53 -13.01 -10.29 -6.56
C MET A 53 -12.20 -9.12 -6.00
N ILE A 54 -12.17 -7.99 -6.71
CA ILE A 54 -11.48 -6.78 -6.25
C ILE A 54 -12.11 -6.26 -4.96
N LYS A 55 -13.44 -6.24 -4.87
CA LYS A 55 -14.15 -5.83 -3.65
C LYS A 55 -13.78 -6.71 -2.45
N ARG A 56 -13.69 -8.02 -2.65
CA ARG A 56 -13.27 -8.94 -1.60
C ARG A 56 -11.83 -8.70 -1.16
N CYS A 57 -10.95 -8.42 -2.10
CA CYS A 57 -9.57 -8.06 -1.78
C CYS A 57 -9.49 -6.78 -0.95
N ASP A 58 -10.19 -5.73 -1.39
CA ASP A 58 -10.25 -4.47 -0.64
C ASP A 58 -10.75 -4.68 0.79
N LYS A 59 -11.80 -5.49 0.95
CA LYS A 59 -12.34 -5.80 2.27
C LYS A 59 -11.34 -6.56 3.12
N ALA A 60 -10.70 -7.57 2.57
CA ALA A 60 -9.69 -8.36 3.30
C ALA A 60 -8.54 -7.48 3.77
N LEU A 61 -8.00 -6.63 2.88
CA LEU A 61 -6.90 -5.73 3.22
C LEU A 61 -7.30 -4.73 4.31
N SER A 62 -8.51 -4.18 4.21
CA SER A 62 -9.05 -3.26 5.23
C SER A 62 -9.26 -3.95 6.58
N ASP A 63 -9.73 -5.20 6.57
CA ASP A 63 -9.94 -5.97 7.79
C ASP A 63 -8.59 -6.26 8.49
N TYR A 64 -7.54 -6.56 7.73
CA TYR A 64 -6.20 -6.75 8.30
C TYR A 64 -5.71 -5.45 8.95
N GLU A 65 -5.86 -4.33 8.27
CA GLU A 65 -5.44 -3.02 8.81
C GLU A 65 -6.22 -2.67 10.08
N GLU A 66 -7.52 -2.93 10.09
CA GLU A 66 -8.36 -2.67 11.26
C GLU A 66 -7.87 -3.45 12.50
N LYS A 67 -7.34 -4.65 12.30
CA LYS A 67 -6.82 -5.49 13.37
C LYS A 67 -5.38 -5.20 13.74
N LEU A 68 -4.53 -4.96 12.75
CA LEU A 68 -3.09 -4.92 12.93
C LEU A 68 -2.50 -3.51 13.01
N HIS A 69 -3.14 -2.54 12.37
CA HIS A 69 -2.72 -1.12 12.37
C HIS A 69 -1.29 -0.87 11.89
N LEU A 70 -0.74 -1.73 11.01
CA LEU A 70 0.63 -1.59 10.54
C LEU A 70 0.83 -0.38 9.64
N VAL A 71 -0.15 -0.08 8.77
CA VAL A 71 -0.09 1.11 7.90
C VAL A 71 -0.18 2.38 8.75
N GLU A 72 -1.09 2.41 9.72
CA GLU A 72 -1.22 3.54 10.64
C GLU A 72 0.06 3.81 11.39
N LYS A 73 0.68 2.76 11.96
CA LYS A 73 1.96 2.86 12.68
C LYS A 73 3.07 3.34 11.78
N PHE A 74 3.16 2.79 10.56
CA PHE A 74 4.14 3.19 9.56
C PHE A 74 4.02 4.69 9.25
N LEU A 75 2.81 5.16 8.97
CA LEU A 75 2.58 6.58 8.64
C LEU A 75 2.91 7.50 9.81
N ASN A 76 2.60 7.10 11.03
CA ASN A 76 2.94 7.88 12.23
C ASN A 76 4.45 7.96 12.45
N ILE A 77 5.14 6.83 12.32
CA ILE A 77 6.62 6.79 12.45
C ILE A 77 7.25 7.65 11.36
N ARG A 78 6.77 7.53 10.13
CA ARG A 78 7.26 8.33 9.00
C ARG A 78 7.15 9.84 9.27
N LYS A 79 6.01 10.29 9.81
CA LYS A 79 5.80 11.69 10.18
C LYS A 79 6.80 12.16 11.25
N GLN A 80 7.02 11.34 12.26
CA GLN A 80 7.96 11.66 13.34
C GLN A 80 9.40 11.76 12.82
N VAL A 81 9.79 10.82 11.96
CA VAL A 81 11.14 10.84 11.35
C VAL A 81 11.32 12.04 10.44
N GLN A 82 10.30 12.39 9.66
CA GLN A 82 10.33 13.59 8.81
C GLN A 82 10.50 14.85 9.65
N ARG A 83 9.81 14.93 10.80
CA ARG A 83 9.94 16.07 11.72
C ARG A 83 11.34 16.18 12.31
N ILE A 84 11.91 15.05 12.71
CA ILE A 84 13.30 14.99 13.20
C ILE A 84 14.27 15.47 12.11
N HIS A 85 14.05 15.00 10.88
CA HIS A 85 14.87 15.39 9.73
C HIS A 85 14.83 16.90 9.49
N GLU A 86 13.64 17.49 9.51
CA GLU A 86 13.46 18.94 9.34
C GLU A 86 14.16 19.73 10.43
N LEU A 87 13.96 19.34 11.69
CA LEU A 87 14.59 20.00 12.83
C LEU A 87 16.11 19.87 12.81
N ALA A 88 16.62 18.72 12.43
CA ALA A 88 18.05 18.48 12.31
C ALA A 88 18.68 19.35 11.21
N ALA A 89 18.01 19.49 10.08
CA ALA A 89 18.46 20.35 8.98
C ALA A 89 18.52 21.82 9.41
N GLU A 90 17.49 22.29 10.12
CA GLU A 90 17.42 23.67 10.63
C GLU A 90 18.53 23.97 11.66
N SER A 91 18.89 23.01 12.47
CA SER A 91 19.93 23.17 13.51
C SER A 91 21.34 22.84 13.00
N HIS A 92 21.50 22.63 11.70
CA HIS A 92 22.78 22.23 11.07
C HIS A 92 23.34 20.90 11.63
N ALA A 93 22.49 20.03 12.12
CA ALA A 93 22.88 18.70 12.58
C ALA A 93 22.89 17.73 11.41
N ASP A 94 23.80 17.90 10.47
CA ASP A 94 23.88 17.17 9.22
C ASP A 94 23.91 15.64 9.41
N GLU A 95 24.59 15.19 10.44
CA GLU A 95 24.70 13.77 10.76
C GLU A 95 23.33 13.17 11.13
N ILE A 96 22.56 13.89 11.95
CA ILE A 96 21.20 13.46 12.34
C ILE A 96 20.29 13.47 11.13
N ALA A 97 20.40 14.47 10.29
CA ALA A 97 19.64 14.56 9.04
C ALA A 97 19.95 13.37 8.13
N ALA A 98 21.22 12.98 8.01
CA ALA A 98 21.64 11.85 7.21
C ALA A 98 21.04 10.53 7.73
N ILE A 99 21.06 10.33 9.05
CA ILE A 99 20.48 9.13 9.68
C ILE A 99 18.96 9.09 9.48
N SER A 100 18.29 10.21 9.68
CA SER A 100 16.83 10.31 9.44
C SER A 100 16.49 9.96 8.00
N ASN A 101 17.30 10.41 7.04
CA ASN A 101 17.08 10.14 5.63
C ASN A 101 17.21 8.65 5.31
N VAL A 102 18.21 7.98 5.91
CA VAL A 102 18.38 6.52 5.75
C VAL A 102 17.15 5.78 6.27
N ILE A 103 16.61 6.16 7.43
CA ILE A 103 15.41 5.55 7.99
C ILE A 103 14.20 5.76 7.05
N LEU A 104 14.04 6.98 6.52
CA LEU A 104 12.95 7.28 5.61
C LEU A 104 13.02 6.47 4.32
N GLU A 105 14.20 6.22 3.79
CA GLU A 105 14.38 5.42 2.59
C GLU A 105 14.03 3.95 2.80
N GLU A 106 14.23 3.43 4.01
CA GLU A 106 13.91 2.05 4.36
C GLU A 106 12.43 1.85 4.74
N LEU A 107 11.76 2.91 5.10
CA LEU A 107 10.35 2.89 5.40
C LEU A 107 9.51 2.98 4.13
#